data_b8709456c59273b8b63ef949f2e8b597
#
_entry.id   b8709456c59273b8b63ef949f2e8b597
#
_cell.length_a   1.000
_cell.length_b   1.000
_cell.length_c   1.000
_cell.angle_alpha   90.00
_cell.angle_beta   90.00
_cell.angle_gamma   90.00
#
_symmetry.space_group_name_H-M   'P 1'
#
loop_
_entity.id
_entity.type
_entity.pdbx_description
1 polymer ?
#
loop_
_entity_poly.entity_id
_entity_poly.type
_entity_poly.pdbx_seq_one_letter_code
_entity_poly.pdbx_strand_id
1 'polypeptide(L)'
;MLKLVIIFAVLFTLSVITDCRTVQHDGDPVQEVLLSEDATQGKEDDVKCFGIGSLVAKILHWFFHDKPEPAGDERVKFLVHSRTSEVPYRLYAEDDQFEIALSSFQPEKDTVFIVHGFWAGGEVNWVEEMADAYLAFKDVNVIAVDWSRYSNILNYYKAVVNAKNAARAIVKFLQLTVASYPRTDNWGEIHLIGHSLGAHVSGMAAAGFKDIVSRWKIGRITGLDPAQPCFAASGLSLRKTDAPFVDIIHTNGILLAGMGLGLRNPIGHVDFYANGGQRQPGCWRERSKWEIASAEIMEAVCSHKRSYHYFTESLNLAAKNMSNKFWGHRWDQSPMTASPLVGKDCSGDDCAEMGINADKYDRNGTFFVSTGNNIPYCVVPASDRLDILDQLRMDEKETLEAS
;
A
#
# COMPACT_ATOMS: atom_id res chain seq x y z
N MET A 1 11.46 -25.43 -23.76
CA MET A 1 10.96 -24.26 -23.01
C MET A 1 11.71 -24.03 -21.71
N LEU A 2 12.02 -25.05 -20.91
CA LEU A 2 12.73 -24.90 -19.62
C LEU A 2 14.15 -24.30 -19.74
N LYS A 3 14.91 -24.61 -20.80
CA LYS A 3 16.24 -24.02 -21.04
C LYS A 3 16.22 -22.54 -21.44
N LEU A 4 15.12 -22.04 -21.99
CA LEU A 4 14.97 -20.62 -22.35
C LEU A 4 14.68 -19.75 -21.10
N VAL A 5 13.95 -20.27 -20.12
CA VAL A 5 13.65 -19.56 -18.85
C VAL A 5 14.90 -19.41 -18.00
N ILE A 6 15.76 -20.43 -17.95
CA ILE A 6 17.03 -20.41 -17.21
C ILE A 6 18.05 -19.47 -17.86
N ILE A 7 18.11 -19.40 -19.20
CA ILE A 7 19.01 -18.47 -19.90
C ILE A 7 18.56 -17.01 -19.71
N PHE A 8 17.26 -16.72 -19.63
CA PHE A 8 16.77 -15.38 -19.31
C PHE A 8 17.06 -14.97 -17.85
N ALA A 9 16.99 -15.88 -16.91
CA ALA A 9 17.34 -15.60 -15.51
C ALA A 9 18.84 -15.29 -15.33
N VAL A 10 19.72 -16.05 -15.97
CA VAL A 10 21.18 -15.89 -15.87
C VAL A 10 21.71 -14.65 -16.61
N LEU A 11 21.12 -14.27 -17.75
CA LEU A 11 21.48 -13.04 -18.45
C LEU A 11 21.01 -11.77 -17.73
N PHE A 12 20.00 -11.88 -16.88
CA PHE A 12 19.44 -10.76 -16.11
C PHE A 12 20.28 -10.41 -14.87
N THR A 13 20.92 -11.38 -14.23
CA THR A 13 21.80 -11.15 -13.06
C THR A 13 23.11 -10.47 -13.41
N LEU A 14 23.56 -10.51 -14.67
CA LEU A 14 24.82 -9.89 -15.10
C LEU A 14 24.70 -8.42 -15.55
N SER A 15 23.50 -7.89 -15.80
CA SER A 15 23.29 -6.52 -16.26
C SER A 15 22.90 -5.53 -15.14
N VAL A 16 22.70 -5.99 -13.91
CA VAL A 16 22.21 -5.15 -12.78
C VAL A 16 23.35 -4.53 -11.95
N ILE A 17 24.62 -4.88 -12.20
CA ILE A 17 25.75 -4.48 -11.34
C ILE A 17 26.42 -3.16 -11.74
N THR A 18 26.06 -2.52 -12.85
CA THR A 18 26.69 -1.26 -13.25
C THR A 18 25.67 -0.14 -13.41
N ASP A 19 25.55 0.69 -12.45
CA ASP A 19 25.37 2.14 -12.41
C ASP A 19 24.47 2.61 -11.26
N CYS A 20 25.07 2.69 -10.08
CA CYS A 20 24.52 3.49 -8.98
C CYS A 20 25.31 4.82 -8.91
N ARG A 21 24.88 5.84 -9.68
CA ARG A 21 25.32 7.22 -9.46
C ARG A 21 24.22 7.99 -8.75
N THR A 22 24.54 8.43 -7.55
CA THR A 22 23.76 9.37 -6.75
C THR A 22 23.67 10.72 -7.46
N VAL A 23 22.48 11.15 -7.82
CA VAL A 23 22.19 12.52 -8.23
C VAL A 23 21.50 13.20 -7.05
N GLN A 24 22.19 14.15 -6.41
CA GLN A 24 21.55 15.10 -5.50
C GLN A 24 20.75 16.11 -6.33
N HIS A 25 19.46 16.23 -6.06
CA HIS A 25 18.61 17.31 -6.55
C HIS A 25 18.01 18.05 -5.36
N ASP A 26 18.28 19.35 -5.29
CA ASP A 26 17.62 20.31 -4.40
C ASP A 26 16.26 20.69 -5.03
N GLY A 27 15.18 20.15 -4.50
CA GLY A 27 13.79 20.39 -4.90
C GLY A 27 12.93 19.12 -4.77
N ASP A 28 11.65 19.23 -4.42
CA ASP A 28 10.76 18.08 -4.37
C ASP A 28 10.19 17.77 -5.77
N PRO A 29 10.67 16.74 -6.48
CA PRO A 29 10.30 16.47 -7.86
C PRO A 29 8.81 16.11 -8.01
N VAL A 30 8.13 15.72 -6.92
CA VAL A 30 6.71 15.36 -6.94
C VAL A 30 5.83 16.60 -7.06
N GLN A 31 6.18 17.67 -6.34
CA GLN A 31 5.39 18.89 -6.35
C GLN A 31 5.50 19.62 -7.70
N GLU A 32 6.70 19.69 -8.29
CA GLU A 32 6.91 20.30 -9.60
C GLU A 32 6.13 19.57 -10.70
N VAL A 33 6.10 18.22 -10.67
CA VAL A 33 5.36 17.38 -11.64
C VAL A 33 3.85 17.53 -11.48
N LEU A 34 3.34 17.71 -10.24
CA LEU A 34 1.88 17.84 -10.02
C LEU A 34 1.32 19.21 -10.37
N LEU A 35 2.12 20.27 -10.28
CA LEU A 35 1.67 21.64 -10.53
C LEU A 35 1.81 22.09 -12.00
N SER A 36 2.52 21.34 -12.85
CA SER A 36 2.67 21.70 -14.27
C SER A 36 1.43 21.30 -15.07
N GLU A 37 0.75 22.29 -15.69
CA GLU A 37 -0.40 22.07 -16.58
C GLU A 37 -0.04 21.29 -17.86
N ASP A 38 1.24 21.29 -18.28
CA ASP A 38 1.76 20.59 -19.45
C ASP A 38 1.93 19.07 -19.26
N ALA A 39 1.67 18.52 -18.08
CA ALA A 39 1.90 17.11 -17.78
C ALA A 39 0.84 16.16 -18.41
N THR A 40 -0.11 16.65 -19.20
CA THR A 40 -1.02 15.82 -20.01
C THR A 40 -0.33 15.12 -21.18
N GLN A 41 0.91 15.55 -21.52
CA GLN A 41 1.77 14.92 -22.53
C GLN A 41 3.20 14.64 -21.99
N GLY A 42 3.33 14.36 -20.69
CA GLY A 42 4.60 13.90 -20.14
C GLY A 42 5.06 12.64 -20.90
N LYS A 43 6.18 12.75 -21.61
CA LYS A 43 6.78 11.65 -22.36
C LYS A 43 6.88 10.44 -21.45
N GLU A 44 6.56 9.27 -21.99
CA GLU A 44 6.72 7.93 -21.36
C GLU A 44 8.14 7.69 -20.78
N ASP A 45 9.08 8.61 -21.05
CA ASP A 45 10.51 8.49 -20.76
C ASP A 45 10.91 8.85 -19.33
N ASP A 46 10.04 9.49 -18.51
CA ASP A 46 10.42 10.02 -17.20
C ASP A 46 10.34 9.02 -16.04
N VAL A 47 9.75 7.85 -16.23
CA VAL A 47 9.72 6.80 -15.21
C VAL A 47 10.69 5.69 -15.60
N LYS A 48 11.85 5.63 -14.99
CA LYS A 48 12.83 4.53 -15.17
C LYS A 48 12.30 3.22 -14.59
N CYS A 49 11.48 2.56 -15.37
CA CYS A 49 10.94 1.24 -15.07
C CYS A 49 11.75 0.23 -15.88
N PHE A 50 12.58 -0.58 -15.22
CA PHE A 50 13.34 -1.64 -15.87
C PHE A 50 12.38 -2.69 -16.43
N GLY A 51 12.02 -2.66 -17.71
CA GLY A 51 11.43 -3.75 -18.55
C GLY A 51 10.43 -4.75 -17.96
N ILE A 52 10.39 -4.87 -16.64
CA ILE A 52 9.62 -5.87 -15.87
C ILE A 52 8.14 -5.47 -15.77
N GLY A 53 7.79 -4.19 -15.88
CA GLY A 53 6.42 -3.72 -15.68
C GLY A 53 5.42 -4.41 -16.63
N SER A 54 5.77 -4.62 -17.90
CA SER A 54 4.89 -5.29 -18.85
C SER A 54 4.75 -6.80 -18.57
N LEU A 55 5.79 -7.44 -18.04
CA LEU A 55 5.76 -8.86 -17.67
C LEU A 55 4.88 -9.07 -16.43
N VAL A 56 5.06 -8.26 -15.39
CA VAL A 56 4.23 -8.29 -14.19
C VAL A 56 2.76 -8.05 -14.53
N ALA A 57 2.46 -7.06 -15.37
CA ALA A 57 1.09 -6.80 -15.80
C ALA A 57 0.48 -7.97 -16.59
N LYS A 58 1.23 -8.60 -17.53
CA LYS A 58 0.76 -9.77 -18.28
C LYS A 58 0.50 -10.98 -17.37
N ILE A 59 1.37 -11.18 -16.40
CA ILE A 59 1.26 -12.26 -15.43
C ILE A 59 0.02 -12.03 -14.55
N LEU A 60 -0.16 -10.85 -14.01
CA LEU A 60 -1.33 -10.50 -13.18
C LEU A 60 -2.62 -10.61 -14.00
N HIS A 61 -2.64 -10.12 -15.25
CA HIS A 61 -3.79 -10.28 -16.15
C HIS A 61 -4.18 -11.74 -16.39
N TRP A 62 -3.21 -12.60 -16.63
CA TRP A 62 -3.49 -14.03 -16.86
C TRP A 62 -4.14 -14.70 -15.64
N PHE A 63 -3.77 -14.26 -14.42
CA PHE A 63 -4.33 -14.81 -13.18
C PHE A 63 -5.71 -14.28 -12.83
N PHE A 64 -5.96 -13.00 -13.06
CA PHE A 64 -7.21 -12.38 -12.59
C PHE A 64 -8.35 -12.45 -13.60
N HIS A 65 -8.11 -12.79 -14.87
CA HIS A 65 -9.11 -13.00 -15.93
C HIS A 65 -10.26 -11.98 -16.02
N ASP A 66 -10.17 -10.90 -15.26
CA ASP A 66 -11.19 -9.87 -15.27
C ASP A 66 -11.09 -9.08 -16.58
N LYS A 67 -12.20 -9.02 -17.30
CA LYS A 67 -12.29 -8.18 -18.49
C LYS A 67 -12.08 -6.73 -18.04
N PRO A 68 -11.20 -5.96 -18.71
CA PRO A 68 -11.18 -4.52 -18.48
C PRO A 68 -12.61 -4.02 -18.67
N GLU A 69 -13.08 -3.21 -17.73
CA GLU A 69 -14.40 -2.59 -17.87
C GLU A 69 -14.50 -1.89 -19.24
N PRO A 70 -15.65 -1.96 -19.92
CA PRO A 70 -15.83 -1.33 -21.21
C PRO A 70 -15.52 0.17 -21.13
N ALA A 71 -15.06 0.75 -22.24
CA ALA A 71 -14.76 2.16 -22.33
C ALA A 71 -15.93 3.00 -21.75
N GLY A 72 -15.67 3.76 -20.72
CA GLY A 72 -16.64 4.57 -19.99
C GLY A 72 -15.95 5.77 -19.37
N ASP A 73 -16.55 6.33 -18.35
CA ASP A 73 -16.02 7.49 -17.65
C ASP A 73 -14.60 7.26 -17.10
N GLU A 74 -13.59 7.93 -17.66
CA GLU A 74 -12.18 7.80 -17.26
C GLU A 74 -11.83 8.59 -15.98
N ARG A 75 -12.82 9.17 -15.30
CA ARG A 75 -12.61 9.98 -14.10
C ARG A 75 -12.37 9.12 -12.86
N VAL A 76 -11.66 9.71 -11.90
CA VAL A 76 -11.51 9.11 -10.56
C VAL A 76 -12.80 9.35 -9.77
N LYS A 77 -13.37 8.27 -9.21
CA LYS A 77 -14.57 8.33 -8.38
C LYS A 77 -14.19 8.43 -6.90
N PHE A 78 -14.90 9.29 -6.20
CA PHE A 78 -14.82 9.41 -4.75
C PHE A 78 -16.13 8.93 -4.13
N LEU A 79 -16.06 7.88 -3.34
CA LEU A 79 -17.21 7.24 -2.70
C LEU A 79 -17.22 7.61 -1.22
N VAL A 80 -18.15 8.51 -0.84
CA VAL A 80 -18.32 8.95 0.56
C VAL A 80 -19.21 7.96 1.29
N HIS A 81 -18.64 7.16 2.16
CA HIS A 81 -19.34 6.20 3.00
C HIS A 81 -19.86 6.85 4.28
N SER A 82 -20.98 6.36 4.79
CA SER A 82 -21.58 6.85 6.02
C SER A 82 -22.23 5.72 6.83
N ARG A 83 -22.43 5.96 8.12
CA ARG A 83 -23.16 5.03 9.01
C ARG A 83 -24.67 4.95 8.72
N THR A 84 -25.19 5.91 7.95
CA THR A 84 -26.64 6.09 7.75
C THR A 84 -27.12 5.65 6.37
N SER A 85 -26.23 5.26 5.47
CA SER A 85 -26.55 4.80 4.12
C SER A 85 -25.68 3.62 3.73
N GLU A 86 -26.28 2.53 3.27
CA GLU A 86 -25.57 1.38 2.70
C GLU A 86 -24.93 1.71 1.35
N VAL A 87 -25.47 2.70 0.63
CA VAL A 87 -24.95 3.12 -0.66
C VAL A 87 -24.10 4.39 -0.47
N PRO A 88 -22.82 4.37 -0.84
CA PRO A 88 -21.96 5.55 -0.71
C PRO A 88 -22.37 6.65 -1.69
N TYR A 89 -22.20 7.90 -1.28
CA TYR A 89 -22.42 9.06 -2.14
C TYR A 89 -21.25 9.23 -3.11
N ARG A 90 -21.53 9.29 -4.41
CA ARG A 90 -20.51 9.34 -5.47
C ARG A 90 -20.22 10.76 -5.92
N LEU A 91 -18.95 11.11 -6.01
CA LEU A 91 -18.44 12.40 -6.48
C LEU A 91 -17.29 12.20 -7.48
N TYR A 92 -17.16 13.20 -8.36
CA TYR A 92 -16.02 13.34 -9.26
C TYR A 92 -15.45 14.76 -9.12
N ALA A 93 -14.13 14.87 -9.03
CA ALA A 93 -13.47 16.18 -8.92
C ALA A 93 -13.51 16.99 -10.22
N GLU A 94 -13.85 16.35 -11.34
CA GLU A 94 -13.95 16.94 -12.68
C GLU A 94 -15.35 17.46 -13.02
N ASP A 95 -16.37 17.19 -12.18
CA ASP A 95 -17.72 17.68 -12.41
C ASP A 95 -17.81 19.21 -12.28
N ASP A 96 -18.60 19.83 -13.15
CA ASP A 96 -18.86 21.27 -13.10
C ASP A 96 -19.56 21.70 -11.79
N GLN A 97 -20.31 20.76 -11.19
CA GLN A 97 -20.96 20.93 -9.90
C GLN A 97 -20.42 19.90 -8.91
N PHE A 98 -19.53 20.34 -8.02
CA PHE A 98 -18.98 19.51 -6.96
C PHE A 98 -19.83 19.67 -5.68
N GLU A 99 -20.77 18.74 -5.47
CA GLU A 99 -21.81 18.86 -4.46
C GLU A 99 -21.52 17.98 -3.21
N ILE A 100 -20.33 18.08 -2.64
CA ILE A 100 -19.98 17.30 -1.43
C ILE A 100 -20.90 17.63 -0.23
N ALA A 101 -21.46 18.82 -0.19
CA ALA A 101 -22.40 19.24 0.85
C ALA A 101 -23.73 18.47 0.83
N LEU A 102 -24.06 17.78 -0.27
CA LEU A 102 -25.22 16.89 -0.36
C LEU A 102 -24.92 15.47 0.20
N SER A 103 -23.65 15.17 0.42
CA SER A 103 -23.24 13.91 1.05
C SER A 103 -23.33 14.00 2.59
N SER A 104 -22.94 12.92 3.26
CA SER A 104 -22.81 12.87 4.71
C SER A 104 -21.51 13.47 5.25
N PHE A 105 -20.69 14.11 4.41
CA PHE A 105 -19.41 14.68 4.79
C PHE A 105 -19.57 15.81 5.81
N GLN A 106 -18.75 15.79 6.86
CA GLN A 106 -18.70 16.78 7.93
C GLN A 106 -17.24 17.23 8.09
N PRO A 107 -16.92 18.49 7.78
CA PRO A 107 -15.52 18.94 7.76
C PRO A 107 -14.81 18.92 9.10
N GLU A 108 -15.54 19.00 10.21
CA GLU A 108 -15.01 18.93 11.58
C GLU A 108 -14.63 17.51 12.03
N LYS A 109 -15.05 16.47 11.31
CA LYS A 109 -14.65 15.10 11.58
C LYS A 109 -13.35 14.77 10.85
N ASP A 110 -12.55 13.90 11.46
CA ASP A 110 -11.42 13.32 10.77
C ASP A 110 -11.87 12.63 9.46
N THR A 111 -11.03 12.68 8.46
CA THR A 111 -11.34 12.14 7.14
C THR A 111 -10.33 11.06 6.75
N VAL A 112 -10.83 9.91 6.35
CA VAL A 112 -10.03 8.77 5.93
C VAL A 112 -10.22 8.56 4.44
N PHE A 113 -9.12 8.50 3.69
CA PHE A 113 -9.11 8.09 2.29
C PHE A 113 -8.56 6.68 2.17
N ILE A 114 -9.25 5.80 1.45
CA ILE A 114 -8.81 4.44 1.15
C ILE A 114 -8.51 4.37 -0.35
N VAL A 115 -7.24 4.13 -0.70
CA VAL A 115 -6.74 4.18 -2.07
C VAL A 115 -6.24 2.79 -2.48
N HIS A 116 -6.95 2.14 -3.40
CA HIS A 116 -6.58 0.80 -3.88
C HIS A 116 -5.36 0.81 -4.81
N GLY A 117 -4.82 -0.37 -5.10
CA GLY A 117 -3.67 -0.59 -5.96
C GLY A 117 -3.99 -0.95 -7.40
N PHE A 118 -2.98 -1.53 -8.07
CA PHE A 118 -3.08 -2.03 -9.44
C PHE A 118 -4.03 -3.22 -9.52
N TRP A 119 -4.85 -3.26 -10.57
CA TRP A 119 -5.78 -4.37 -10.86
C TRP A 119 -6.77 -4.68 -9.74
N ALA A 120 -7.19 -3.69 -8.98
CA ALA A 120 -8.19 -3.84 -7.91
C ALA A 120 -9.64 -3.79 -8.41
N GLY A 121 -9.85 -3.87 -9.75
CA GLY A 121 -11.17 -3.75 -10.34
C GLY A 121 -12.09 -4.91 -10.02
N GLY A 122 -13.33 -4.59 -9.69
CA GLY A 122 -14.41 -5.55 -9.43
C GLY A 122 -14.42 -6.17 -8.04
N GLU A 123 -13.28 -6.39 -7.41
CA GLU A 123 -13.17 -6.86 -6.02
C GLU A 123 -12.79 -5.73 -5.07
N VAL A 124 -13.60 -4.68 -5.01
CA VAL A 124 -13.43 -3.62 -4.01
C VAL A 124 -13.98 -4.04 -2.63
N ASN A 125 -14.35 -5.31 -2.44
CA ASN A 125 -14.90 -5.80 -1.18
C ASN A 125 -14.03 -5.43 0.03
N TRP A 126 -12.68 -5.53 -0.10
CA TRP A 126 -11.79 -5.17 0.99
C TRP A 126 -11.82 -3.67 1.31
N VAL A 127 -12.08 -2.79 0.33
CA VAL A 127 -12.21 -1.33 0.53
C VAL A 127 -13.49 -1.05 1.30
N GLU A 128 -14.59 -1.71 0.93
CA GLU A 128 -15.87 -1.62 1.64
C GLU A 128 -15.76 -2.18 3.05
N GLU A 129 -15.16 -3.38 3.21
CA GLU A 129 -14.90 -3.99 4.53
C GLU A 129 -14.06 -3.07 5.43
N MET A 130 -13.05 -2.41 4.88
CA MET A 130 -12.22 -1.45 5.63
C MET A 130 -13.00 -0.18 5.96
N ALA A 131 -13.82 0.33 5.04
CA ALA A 131 -14.69 1.48 5.29
C ALA A 131 -15.68 1.20 6.42
N ASP A 132 -16.33 0.05 6.38
CA ASP A 132 -17.27 -0.38 7.43
C ASP A 132 -16.57 -0.56 8.78
N ALA A 133 -15.38 -1.18 8.79
CA ALA A 133 -14.58 -1.34 10.00
C ALA A 133 -14.16 0.02 10.60
N TYR A 134 -13.83 0.99 9.75
CA TYR A 134 -13.52 2.36 10.19
C TYR A 134 -14.75 3.05 10.78
N LEU A 135 -15.88 3.00 10.10
CA LEU A 135 -17.13 3.58 10.58
C LEU A 135 -17.61 2.91 11.87
N ALA A 136 -17.35 1.61 12.06
CA ALA A 136 -17.60 0.93 13.34
C ALA A 136 -16.66 1.42 14.46
N PHE A 137 -15.39 1.67 14.13
CA PHE A 137 -14.36 2.09 15.09
C PHE A 137 -14.53 3.54 15.57
N LYS A 138 -14.71 4.48 14.63
CA LYS A 138 -14.75 5.92 14.92
C LYS A 138 -15.79 6.64 14.06
N ASP A 139 -16.34 7.73 14.59
CA ASP A 139 -17.22 8.61 13.82
C ASP A 139 -16.38 9.57 12.97
N VAL A 140 -16.15 9.20 11.70
CA VAL A 140 -15.27 9.87 10.75
C VAL A 140 -15.92 9.95 9.37
N ASN A 141 -15.40 10.80 8.48
CA ASN A 141 -15.69 10.69 7.06
C ASN A 141 -14.81 9.58 6.46
N VAL A 142 -15.38 8.66 5.70
CA VAL A 142 -14.61 7.65 4.95
C VAL A 142 -14.86 7.85 3.46
N ILE A 143 -13.78 8.01 2.70
CA ILE A 143 -13.79 8.26 1.26
C ILE A 143 -12.97 7.19 0.56
N ALA A 144 -13.63 6.30 -0.17
CA ALA A 144 -12.95 5.36 -1.04
C ALA A 144 -12.62 6.02 -2.39
N VAL A 145 -11.37 5.87 -2.83
CA VAL A 145 -10.89 6.43 -4.09
C VAL A 145 -10.82 5.31 -5.13
N ASP A 146 -11.81 5.28 -6.03
CA ASP A 146 -11.85 4.33 -7.15
C ASP A 146 -11.19 4.96 -8.39
N TRP A 147 -9.97 4.55 -8.65
CA TRP A 147 -9.19 4.89 -9.84
C TRP A 147 -8.96 3.69 -10.78
N SER A 148 -9.86 2.70 -10.70
CA SER A 148 -9.78 1.42 -11.41
C SER A 148 -9.63 1.60 -12.92
N ARG A 149 -10.24 2.64 -13.51
CA ARG A 149 -10.07 2.97 -14.95
C ARG A 149 -8.63 3.24 -15.36
N TYR A 150 -7.84 3.76 -14.44
CA TYR A 150 -6.42 4.03 -14.64
C TYR A 150 -5.51 2.88 -14.20
N SER A 151 -5.95 2.04 -13.26
CA SER A 151 -5.15 0.95 -12.69
C SER A 151 -5.44 -0.41 -13.33
N ASN A 152 -6.66 -0.65 -13.88
CA ASN A 152 -7.08 -1.92 -14.47
C ASN A 152 -6.71 -2.00 -15.96
N ILE A 153 -5.45 -1.87 -16.27
CA ILE A 153 -4.91 -1.89 -17.62
C ILE A 153 -3.86 -2.97 -17.74
N LEU A 154 -3.70 -3.55 -18.94
CA LEU A 154 -2.73 -4.61 -19.20
C LEU A 154 -1.27 -4.18 -19.04
N ASN A 155 -1.01 -2.88 -19.01
CA ASN A 155 0.33 -2.32 -18.94
C ASN A 155 0.57 -1.70 -17.56
N TYR A 156 1.32 -2.40 -16.71
CA TYR A 156 1.68 -1.91 -15.38
C TYR A 156 2.42 -0.56 -15.41
N TYR A 157 3.31 -0.35 -16.39
CA TYR A 157 4.01 0.92 -16.56
C TYR A 157 3.03 2.08 -16.77
N LYS A 158 2.02 1.87 -17.61
CA LYS A 158 0.97 2.88 -17.82
C LYS A 158 0.16 3.13 -16.54
N ALA A 159 -0.08 2.10 -15.73
CA ALA A 159 -0.71 2.27 -14.42
C ALA A 159 0.15 3.12 -13.46
N VAL A 160 1.49 2.95 -13.48
CA VAL A 160 2.43 3.78 -12.71
C VAL A 160 2.36 5.24 -13.16
N VAL A 161 2.33 5.50 -14.47
CA VAL A 161 2.15 6.87 -15.02
C VAL A 161 0.79 7.43 -14.58
N ASN A 162 -0.26 6.63 -14.68
CA ASN A 162 -1.62 7.04 -14.30
C ASN A 162 -1.79 7.29 -12.79
N ALA A 163 -0.94 6.71 -11.95
CA ALA A 163 -0.93 6.99 -10.51
C ALA A 163 -0.76 8.49 -10.19
N LYS A 164 -0.01 9.22 -11.03
CA LYS A 164 0.12 10.68 -10.94
C LYS A 164 -1.24 11.38 -11.16
N ASN A 165 -2.05 10.88 -12.11
CA ASN A 165 -3.37 11.44 -12.40
C ASN A 165 -4.34 11.19 -11.23
N ALA A 166 -4.30 9.99 -10.64
CA ALA A 166 -5.08 9.67 -9.45
C ALA A 166 -4.70 10.58 -8.26
N ALA A 167 -3.39 10.84 -8.07
CA ALA A 167 -2.92 11.75 -7.02
C ALA A 167 -3.41 13.19 -7.26
N ARG A 168 -3.35 13.70 -8.49
CA ARG A 168 -3.91 15.03 -8.85
C ARG A 168 -5.41 15.10 -8.60
N ALA A 169 -6.17 14.06 -8.94
CA ALA A 169 -7.60 14.01 -8.67
C ALA A 169 -7.90 14.09 -7.16
N ILE A 170 -7.10 13.42 -6.31
CA ILE A 170 -7.23 13.55 -4.85
C ILE A 170 -6.94 14.99 -4.41
N VAL A 171 -5.87 15.61 -4.89
CA VAL A 171 -5.53 17.01 -4.56
C VAL A 171 -6.68 17.94 -4.96
N LYS A 172 -7.21 17.79 -6.18
CA LYS A 172 -8.34 18.59 -6.68
C LYS A 172 -9.59 18.38 -5.84
N PHE A 173 -9.91 17.13 -5.46
CA PHE A 173 -11.02 16.80 -4.57
C PHE A 173 -10.87 17.53 -3.22
N LEU A 174 -9.69 17.51 -2.61
CA LEU A 174 -9.41 18.17 -1.34
C LEU A 174 -9.59 19.71 -1.46
N GLN A 175 -9.10 20.31 -2.55
CA GLN A 175 -9.26 21.75 -2.83
C GLN A 175 -10.73 22.14 -2.97
N LEU A 176 -11.50 21.39 -3.76
CA LEU A 176 -12.92 21.64 -3.97
C LEU A 176 -13.73 21.45 -2.68
N THR A 177 -13.37 20.45 -1.88
CA THR A 177 -13.97 20.22 -0.55
C THR A 177 -13.77 21.45 0.34
N VAL A 178 -12.53 21.95 0.42
CA VAL A 178 -12.24 23.18 1.20
C VAL A 178 -13.01 24.38 0.67
N ALA A 179 -13.13 24.52 -0.66
CA ALA A 179 -13.90 25.61 -1.28
C ALA A 179 -15.40 25.50 -1.00
N SER A 180 -15.94 24.30 -0.86
CA SER A 180 -17.35 24.04 -0.52
C SER A 180 -17.71 24.43 0.92
N TYR A 181 -16.71 24.55 1.81
CA TYR A 181 -16.91 24.92 3.23
C TYR A 181 -16.08 26.16 3.62
N PRO A 182 -16.35 27.34 3.01
CA PRO A 182 -15.50 28.53 3.16
C PRO A 182 -15.48 29.11 4.57
N ARG A 183 -16.47 28.78 5.42
CA ARG A 183 -16.64 29.31 6.78
C ARG A 183 -16.16 28.34 7.86
N THR A 184 -15.61 27.18 7.49
CA THR A 184 -15.14 26.18 8.43
C THR A 184 -13.70 26.48 8.83
N ASP A 185 -13.48 26.72 10.12
CA ASP A 185 -12.15 26.96 10.69
C ASP A 185 -11.61 25.73 11.43
N ASN A 186 -12.50 24.85 11.90
CA ASN A 186 -12.14 23.62 12.62
C ASN A 186 -12.29 22.42 11.70
N TRP A 187 -11.20 21.99 11.08
CA TRP A 187 -11.11 20.80 10.20
C TRP A 187 -10.53 19.64 10.99
N GLY A 188 -11.14 18.46 10.81
CA GLY A 188 -10.53 17.22 11.29
C GLY A 188 -9.26 16.87 10.49
N GLU A 189 -8.45 15.96 11.00
CA GLU A 189 -7.23 15.53 10.30
C GLU A 189 -7.53 14.52 9.18
N ILE A 190 -6.67 14.50 8.16
CA ILE A 190 -6.75 13.54 7.06
C ILE A 190 -5.79 12.37 7.32
N HIS A 191 -6.31 11.15 7.20
CA HIS A 191 -5.54 9.92 7.14
C HIS A 191 -5.67 9.29 5.74
N LEU A 192 -4.56 9.18 5.00
CA LEU A 192 -4.52 8.47 3.72
C LEU A 192 -4.05 7.03 3.94
N ILE A 193 -4.81 6.06 3.44
CA ILE A 193 -4.48 4.64 3.50
C ILE A 193 -4.37 4.13 2.07
N GLY A 194 -3.18 3.70 1.67
CA GLY A 194 -2.94 3.23 0.33
C GLY A 194 -2.38 1.81 0.27
N HIS A 195 -2.97 0.94 -0.55
CA HIS A 195 -2.46 -0.39 -0.82
C HIS A 195 -1.67 -0.43 -2.12
N SER A 196 -0.49 -1.07 -2.11
CA SER A 196 0.30 -1.27 -3.34
C SER A 196 0.63 0.05 -4.05
N LEU A 197 0.23 0.24 -5.32
CA LEU A 197 0.33 1.53 -6.03
C LEU A 197 -0.42 2.66 -5.30
N GLY A 198 -1.52 2.36 -4.61
CA GLY A 198 -2.30 3.33 -3.84
C GLY A 198 -1.50 3.99 -2.72
N ALA A 199 -0.49 3.30 -2.16
CA ALA A 199 0.41 3.90 -1.18
C ALA A 199 1.23 5.05 -1.78
N HIS A 200 1.74 4.87 -3.00
CA HIS A 200 2.47 5.92 -3.71
C HIS A 200 1.56 7.05 -4.19
N VAL A 201 0.34 6.71 -4.64
CA VAL A 201 -0.70 7.72 -4.95
C VAL A 201 -0.96 8.59 -3.72
N SER A 202 -1.07 8.01 -2.53
CA SER A 202 -1.27 8.72 -1.26
C SER A 202 -0.10 9.66 -0.94
N GLY A 203 1.15 9.20 -1.10
CA GLY A 203 2.35 10.03 -0.92
C GLY A 203 2.40 11.21 -1.91
N MET A 204 2.17 10.95 -3.20
CA MET A 204 2.12 11.98 -4.24
C MET A 204 0.99 13.00 -3.98
N ALA A 205 -0.19 12.55 -3.55
CA ALA A 205 -1.29 13.44 -3.21
C ALA A 205 -0.95 14.31 -2.00
N ALA A 206 -0.31 13.74 -0.97
CA ALA A 206 0.12 14.48 0.20
C ALA A 206 1.16 15.55 -0.14
N ALA A 207 2.19 15.21 -0.94
CA ALA A 207 3.18 16.16 -1.41
C ALA A 207 2.55 17.29 -2.24
N GLY A 208 1.60 16.98 -3.12
CA GLY A 208 0.90 17.96 -3.95
C GLY A 208 -0.08 18.85 -3.17
N PHE A 209 -0.57 18.42 -2.00
CA PHE A 209 -1.53 19.18 -1.18
C PHE A 209 -0.87 20.04 -0.09
N LYS A 210 0.34 19.69 0.33
CA LYS A 210 1.04 20.24 1.50
C LYS A 210 1.04 21.76 1.61
N ASP A 211 1.24 22.46 0.50
CA ASP A 211 1.41 23.93 0.47
C ASP A 211 0.17 24.67 -0.05
N ILE A 212 -0.90 23.95 -0.41
CA ILE A 212 -2.08 24.54 -1.03
C ILE A 212 -3.08 25.03 0.01
N VAL A 213 -3.27 24.25 1.09
CA VAL A 213 -4.26 24.57 2.12
C VAL A 213 -3.66 24.38 3.52
N SER A 214 -3.55 25.46 4.28
CA SER A 214 -2.99 25.43 5.63
C SER A 214 -3.96 24.93 6.71
N ARG A 215 -5.29 25.06 6.47
CA ARG A 215 -6.32 24.79 7.50
C ARG A 215 -6.78 23.34 7.56
N TRP A 216 -6.58 22.52 6.51
CA TRP A 216 -6.89 21.09 6.49
C TRP A 216 -5.61 20.31 6.21
N LYS A 217 -5.23 19.40 7.10
CA LYS A 217 -3.89 18.79 7.07
C LYS A 217 -3.98 17.27 6.94
N ILE A 218 -3.06 16.72 6.16
CA ILE A 218 -2.81 15.29 6.15
C ILE A 218 -1.90 14.98 7.35
N GLY A 219 -2.47 14.37 8.40
CA GLY A 219 -1.77 14.02 9.63
C GLY A 219 -1.06 12.67 9.55
N ARG A 220 -1.63 11.71 8.80
CA ARG A 220 -1.11 10.34 8.71
C ARG A 220 -1.22 9.76 7.30
N ILE A 221 -0.21 8.95 6.94
CA ILE A 221 -0.28 8.05 5.77
C ILE A 221 0.07 6.64 6.23
N THR A 222 -0.81 5.66 5.93
CA THR A 222 -0.52 4.24 6.10
C THR A 222 -0.31 3.59 4.75
N GLY A 223 0.90 3.06 4.51
CA GLY A 223 1.25 2.29 3.33
C GLY A 223 1.08 0.79 3.58
N LEU A 224 0.14 0.16 2.87
CA LEU A 224 -0.15 -1.26 2.95
C LEU A 224 0.58 -1.99 1.82
N ASP A 225 1.73 -2.58 2.13
CA ASP A 225 2.65 -3.23 1.22
C ASP A 225 2.91 -2.40 -0.06
N PRO A 226 3.53 -1.21 0.06
CA PRO A 226 3.75 -0.30 -1.06
C PRO A 226 4.44 -0.98 -2.24
N ALA A 227 3.99 -0.73 -3.48
CA ALA A 227 4.47 -1.41 -4.67
C ALA A 227 5.97 -1.22 -4.92
N GLN A 228 6.70 -2.30 -5.20
CA GLN A 228 8.13 -2.25 -5.52
C GLN A 228 8.40 -1.92 -6.99
N PRO A 229 7.77 -2.58 -7.99
CA PRO A 229 8.12 -2.36 -9.38
C PRO A 229 7.95 -0.89 -9.79
N CYS A 230 8.98 -0.33 -10.41
CA CYS A 230 9.08 1.08 -10.85
C CYS A 230 9.23 2.13 -9.74
N PHE A 231 9.06 1.80 -8.46
CA PHE A 231 9.13 2.78 -7.38
C PHE A 231 10.41 2.71 -6.55
N ALA A 232 11.09 1.56 -6.49
CA ALA A 232 12.32 1.39 -5.71
C ALA A 232 13.43 2.40 -6.03
N ALA A 233 13.45 2.96 -7.25
CA ALA A 233 14.45 3.94 -7.71
C ALA A 233 13.82 5.23 -8.26
N SER A 234 12.51 5.42 -8.12
CA SER A 234 11.82 6.62 -8.60
C SER A 234 11.67 7.65 -7.48
N GLY A 235 11.73 8.94 -7.81
CA GLY A 235 11.39 10.01 -6.88
C GLY A 235 9.90 10.07 -6.50
N LEU A 236 9.08 9.12 -6.97
CA LEU A 236 7.63 9.06 -6.80
C LEU A 236 7.19 8.10 -5.68
N SER A 237 8.14 7.45 -5.01
CA SER A 237 7.86 6.55 -3.90
C SER A 237 7.33 7.32 -2.70
N LEU A 238 6.38 6.73 -1.96
CA LEU A 238 5.97 7.21 -0.64
C LEU A 238 7.20 7.35 0.28
N ARG A 239 7.26 8.44 1.04
CA ARG A 239 8.37 8.78 1.96
C ARG A 239 7.82 9.24 3.31
N LYS A 240 8.62 9.05 4.36
CA LYS A 240 8.30 9.55 5.70
C LYS A 240 8.10 11.08 5.77
N THR A 241 8.60 11.85 4.78
CA THR A 241 8.44 13.31 4.73
C THR A 241 7.10 13.77 4.16
N ASP A 242 6.27 12.83 3.65
CA ASP A 242 5.00 13.15 2.99
C ASP A 242 3.87 13.47 4.01
N ALA A 243 4.02 13.01 5.26
CA ALA A 243 3.11 13.37 6.37
C ALA A 243 3.85 13.42 7.71
N PRO A 244 3.28 14.06 8.76
CA PRO A 244 3.82 14.04 10.13
C PRO A 244 4.02 12.61 10.68
N PHE A 245 3.13 11.68 10.34
CA PHE A 245 3.26 10.27 10.68
C PHE A 245 3.03 9.40 9.44
N VAL A 246 3.98 8.52 9.14
CA VAL A 246 3.91 7.54 8.04
C VAL A 246 4.25 6.18 8.60
N ASP A 247 3.31 5.24 8.53
CA ASP A 247 3.49 3.86 8.95
C ASP A 247 3.27 2.89 7.78
N ILE A 248 4.08 1.84 7.73
CA ILE A 248 4.11 0.88 6.62
C ILE A 248 3.91 -0.52 7.17
N ILE A 249 3.10 -1.32 6.48
CA ILE A 249 2.96 -2.75 6.72
C ILE A 249 3.53 -3.50 5.54
N HIS A 250 4.69 -4.15 5.71
CA HIS A 250 5.35 -4.95 4.69
C HIS A 250 4.90 -6.41 4.79
N THR A 251 4.44 -6.97 3.67
CA THR A 251 3.95 -8.36 3.62
C THR A 251 4.49 -9.17 2.44
N ASN A 252 5.01 -8.52 1.37
CA ASN A 252 5.57 -9.21 0.21
C ASN A 252 6.81 -8.50 -0.37
N GLY A 253 7.73 -8.08 0.48
CA GLY A 253 8.99 -7.41 0.14
C GLY A 253 10.11 -8.37 -0.30
N ILE A 254 9.84 -9.33 -1.18
CA ILE A 254 10.84 -10.22 -1.76
C ILE A 254 11.64 -9.46 -2.81
N LEU A 255 12.93 -9.81 -3.02
CA LEU A 255 13.71 -9.25 -4.14
C LEU A 255 13.02 -9.54 -5.47
N LEU A 256 13.12 -8.63 -6.44
CA LEU A 256 12.46 -8.73 -7.75
C LEU A 256 12.66 -10.08 -8.46
N ALA A 257 13.83 -10.71 -8.29
CA ALA A 257 14.11 -12.06 -8.80
C ALA A 257 13.20 -13.14 -8.17
N GLY A 258 12.69 -12.90 -6.96
CA GLY A 258 11.77 -13.77 -6.23
C GLY A 258 10.29 -13.39 -6.34
N MET A 259 9.91 -12.57 -7.33
CA MET A 259 8.52 -12.18 -7.60
C MET A 259 7.84 -11.35 -6.48
N GLY A 260 8.58 -10.59 -5.68
CA GLY A 260 8.00 -9.68 -4.68
C GLY A 260 7.26 -8.50 -5.34
N LEU A 261 6.06 -8.21 -4.83
CA LEU A 261 5.23 -7.09 -5.28
C LEU A 261 5.43 -5.84 -4.42
N GLY A 262 5.77 -6.01 -3.15
CA GLY A 262 5.96 -4.94 -2.16
C GLY A 262 7.42 -4.48 -2.02
N LEU A 263 7.60 -3.25 -1.56
CA LEU A 263 8.91 -2.72 -1.19
C LEU A 263 9.47 -3.46 0.04
N ARG A 264 10.79 -3.78 -0.01
CA ARG A 264 11.51 -4.36 1.11
C ARG A 264 12.08 -3.29 2.07
N ASN A 265 12.54 -2.19 1.51
CA ASN A 265 13.23 -1.15 2.29
C ASN A 265 12.25 -0.38 3.17
N PRO A 266 12.67 0.03 4.39
CA PRO A 266 11.87 0.90 5.24
C PRO A 266 11.75 2.30 4.61
N ILE A 267 10.54 2.83 4.56
CA ILE A 267 10.22 4.14 3.97
C ILE A 267 9.36 5.00 4.89
N GLY A 268 8.88 4.45 5.99
CA GLY A 268 8.05 5.11 7.00
C GLY A 268 8.83 5.71 8.17
N HIS A 269 8.12 6.32 9.09
CA HIS A 269 8.60 6.56 10.45
C HIS A 269 8.63 5.24 11.22
N VAL A 270 7.61 4.42 11.01
CA VAL A 270 7.47 3.06 11.56
C VAL A 270 7.20 2.11 10.41
N ASP A 271 8.02 1.05 10.31
CA ASP A 271 7.88 0.01 9.30
C ASP A 271 7.68 -1.35 10.00
N PHE A 272 6.51 -1.94 9.81
CA PHE A 272 6.14 -3.24 10.36
C PHE A 272 6.33 -4.32 9.31
N TYR A 273 7.10 -5.35 9.65
CA TYR A 273 7.38 -6.50 8.80
C TYR A 273 6.63 -7.72 9.32
N ALA A 274 5.47 -8.01 8.75
CA ALA A 274 4.68 -9.17 9.12
C ALA A 274 5.43 -10.45 8.72
N ASN A 275 5.78 -11.30 9.69
CA ASN A 275 6.53 -12.54 9.50
C ASN A 275 7.84 -12.37 8.67
N GLY A 276 8.52 -11.24 8.86
CA GLY A 276 9.71 -10.87 8.08
C GLY A 276 9.42 -10.09 6.81
N GLY A 277 8.12 -9.82 6.50
CA GLY A 277 7.70 -8.93 5.42
C GLY A 277 7.81 -9.52 4.01
N GLN A 278 8.04 -10.83 3.86
CA GLN A 278 8.28 -11.46 2.56
C GLN A 278 7.13 -12.38 2.12
N ARG A 279 6.84 -13.40 2.92
CA ARG A 279 5.79 -14.39 2.67
C ARG A 279 4.89 -14.50 3.89
N GLN A 280 3.59 -14.75 3.67
CA GLN A 280 2.63 -14.75 4.77
C GLN A 280 2.04 -16.12 5.03
N PRO A 281 1.82 -16.51 6.32
CA PRO A 281 1.20 -17.76 6.68
C PRO A 281 -0.13 -18.00 5.95
N GLY A 282 -0.36 -19.24 5.50
CA GLY A 282 -1.54 -19.63 4.74
C GLY A 282 -1.54 -19.19 3.26
N CYS A 283 -0.53 -18.44 2.80
CA CYS A 283 -0.38 -18.08 1.40
C CYS A 283 0.48 -19.06 0.61
N TRP A 284 1.46 -19.70 1.25
CA TRP A 284 2.27 -20.74 0.58
C TRP A 284 1.54 -22.08 0.55
N ARG A 285 1.76 -22.82 -0.56
CA ARG A 285 1.23 -24.16 -0.77
C ARG A 285 2.38 -25.12 -1.02
N GLU A 286 2.19 -26.41 -0.65
CA GLU A 286 3.10 -27.46 -1.09
C GLU A 286 3.16 -27.49 -2.61
N ARG A 287 4.39 -27.45 -3.16
CA ARG A 287 4.64 -27.28 -4.59
C ARG A 287 4.68 -28.63 -5.31
N SER A 288 3.85 -28.82 -6.30
CA SER A 288 4.07 -29.86 -7.31
C SER A 288 5.14 -29.39 -8.30
N LYS A 289 6.02 -30.30 -8.74
CA LYS A 289 7.14 -29.97 -9.65
C LYS A 289 6.74 -29.31 -10.98
N TRP A 290 5.46 -29.27 -11.31
CA TRP A 290 4.94 -28.80 -12.61
C TRP A 290 4.23 -27.44 -12.54
N GLU A 291 3.94 -26.92 -11.33
CA GLU A 291 3.16 -25.69 -11.11
C GLU A 291 3.96 -24.54 -10.49
N ILE A 292 5.29 -24.62 -10.51
CA ILE A 292 6.16 -23.74 -9.70
C ILE A 292 5.90 -22.25 -9.99
N ALA A 293 5.87 -21.82 -11.25
CA ALA A 293 5.74 -20.39 -11.57
C ALA A 293 4.35 -19.81 -11.24
N SER A 294 3.28 -20.59 -11.45
CA SER A 294 1.92 -20.14 -11.11
C SER A 294 1.68 -20.10 -9.62
N ALA A 295 2.24 -21.06 -8.87
CA ALA A 295 2.13 -21.09 -7.41
C ALA A 295 2.86 -19.91 -6.77
N GLU A 296 4.04 -19.53 -7.25
CA GLU A 296 4.82 -18.39 -6.74
C GLU A 296 4.08 -17.06 -6.91
N ILE A 297 3.40 -16.86 -8.04
CA ILE A 297 2.62 -15.66 -8.29
C ILE A 297 1.39 -15.60 -7.37
N MET A 298 0.68 -16.72 -7.23
CA MET A 298 -0.48 -16.79 -6.34
C MET A 298 -0.08 -16.55 -4.88
N GLU A 299 1.08 -17.07 -4.45
CA GLU A 299 1.66 -16.83 -3.13
C GLU A 299 2.00 -15.34 -2.95
N ALA A 300 2.66 -14.72 -3.93
CA ALA A 300 3.00 -13.31 -3.89
C ALA A 300 1.76 -12.42 -3.79
N VAL A 301 0.75 -12.67 -4.62
CA VAL A 301 -0.53 -11.94 -4.58
C VAL A 301 -1.26 -12.12 -3.25
N CYS A 302 -1.32 -13.35 -2.74
CA CYS A 302 -1.92 -13.65 -1.43
C CYS A 302 -1.19 -12.90 -0.31
N SER A 303 0.14 -12.99 -0.27
CA SER A 303 0.98 -12.30 0.72
C SER A 303 0.84 -10.78 0.63
N HIS A 304 0.81 -10.23 -0.58
CA HIS A 304 0.60 -8.80 -0.83
C HIS A 304 -0.75 -8.30 -0.28
N LYS A 305 -1.80 -9.09 -0.45
CA LYS A 305 -3.16 -8.80 0.05
C LYS A 305 -3.26 -8.84 1.58
N ARG A 306 -2.38 -9.58 2.29
CA ARG A 306 -2.41 -9.69 3.75
C ARG A 306 -2.27 -8.34 4.44
N SER A 307 -1.58 -7.37 3.87
CA SER A 307 -1.40 -6.04 4.45
C SER A 307 -2.71 -5.33 4.78
N TYR A 308 -3.68 -5.32 3.86
CA TYR A 308 -4.98 -4.71 4.13
C TYR A 308 -5.87 -5.58 5.03
N HIS A 309 -5.75 -6.91 4.99
CA HIS A 309 -6.46 -7.77 5.94
C HIS A 309 -6.02 -7.52 7.38
N TYR A 310 -4.71 -7.41 7.63
CA TYR A 310 -4.19 -7.12 8.97
C TYR A 310 -4.62 -5.73 9.46
N PHE A 311 -4.59 -4.73 8.58
CA PHE A 311 -5.04 -3.39 8.95
C PHE A 311 -6.55 -3.37 9.26
N THR A 312 -7.38 -3.99 8.43
CA THR A 312 -8.83 -4.10 8.68
C THR A 312 -9.14 -4.87 9.96
N GLU A 313 -8.39 -5.96 10.25
CA GLU A 313 -8.53 -6.65 11.53
C GLU A 313 -8.17 -5.75 12.70
N SER A 314 -7.12 -4.93 12.60
CA SER A 314 -6.74 -4.00 13.68
C SER A 314 -7.86 -2.99 14.00
N LEU A 315 -8.60 -2.52 12.98
CA LEU A 315 -9.80 -1.68 13.15
C LEU A 315 -10.91 -2.43 13.90
N ASN A 316 -11.20 -3.68 13.47
CA ASN A 316 -12.23 -4.51 14.10
C ASN A 316 -11.91 -4.84 15.56
N LEU A 317 -10.65 -5.10 15.90
CA LEU A 317 -10.19 -5.34 17.26
C LEU A 317 -10.34 -4.08 18.12
N ALA A 318 -9.95 -2.92 17.56
CA ALA A 318 -10.09 -1.63 18.25
C ALA A 318 -11.55 -1.23 18.47
N ALA A 319 -12.42 -1.43 17.48
CA ALA A 319 -13.86 -1.15 17.58
C ALA A 319 -14.55 -1.98 18.67
N LYS A 320 -14.08 -3.21 18.90
CA LYS A 320 -14.62 -4.13 19.89
C LYS A 320 -13.90 -4.06 21.24
N ASN A 321 -12.91 -3.17 21.39
CA ASN A 321 -12.04 -3.07 22.57
C ASN A 321 -11.41 -4.41 22.98
N MET A 322 -11.00 -5.20 21.98
CA MET A 322 -10.37 -6.51 22.21
C MET A 322 -8.95 -6.33 22.78
N SER A 323 -8.54 -7.26 23.64
CA SER A 323 -7.18 -7.26 24.22
C SER A 323 -6.12 -7.73 23.23
N ASN A 324 -6.51 -8.52 22.25
CA ASN A 324 -5.60 -9.03 21.22
C ASN A 324 -5.13 -7.90 20.31
N LYS A 325 -3.84 -7.88 20.01
CA LYS A 325 -3.19 -6.83 19.22
C LYS A 325 -2.09 -7.43 18.35
N PHE A 326 -1.75 -6.74 17.29
CA PHE A 326 -0.58 -7.04 16.47
C PHE A 326 0.67 -6.41 17.08
N TRP A 327 1.36 -7.13 17.97
CA TRP A 327 2.57 -6.61 18.61
C TRP A 327 3.79 -6.72 17.71
N GLY A 328 4.41 -5.57 17.41
CA GLY A 328 5.69 -5.46 16.73
C GLY A 328 6.82 -5.30 17.73
N HIS A 329 7.88 -6.08 17.53
CA HIS A 329 9.12 -6.03 18.30
C HIS A 329 10.22 -5.39 17.45
N ARG A 330 11.04 -4.51 18.04
CA ARG A 330 12.17 -3.88 17.33
C ARG A 330 13.03 -4.94 16.65
N TRP A 331 13.36 -4.69 15.38
CA TRP A 331 14.03 -5.67 14.52
C TRP A 331 14.97 -4.99 13.54
N ASP A 332 16.12 -5.62 13.26
CA ASP A 332 17.16 -5.15 12.36
C ASP A 332 17.04 -5.66 10.92
N GLN A 333 15.93 -6.32 10.59
CA GLN A 333 15.61 -6.95 9.30
C GLN A 333 16.49 -8.19 8.97
N SER A 334 17.23 -8.72 9.93
CA SER A 334 17.95 -9.99 9.78
C SER A 334 17.07 -11.18 10.09
N PRO A 335 16.93 -12.18 9.19
CA PRO A 335 16.17 -13.39 9.51
C PRO A 335 16.65 -14.11 10.78
N MET A 336 17.95 -14.07 11.08
CA MET A 336 18.54 -14.67 12.30
C MET A 336 17.99 -14.03 13.58
N THR A 337 17.81 -12.71 13.59
CA THR A 337 17.30 -11.98 14.77
C THR A 337 15.79 -12.01 14.87
N ALA A 338 15.06 -12.46 13.83
CA ALA A 338 13.61 -12.60 13.82
C ALA A 338 13.12 -13.81 14.63
N SER A 339 13.85 -14.93 14.59
CA SER A 339 13.43 -16.21 15.21
C SER A 339 13.01 -16.09 16.69
N PRO A 340 13.75 -15.40 17.59
CA PRO A 340 13.35 -15.23 18.98
C PRO A 340 12.15 -14.27 19.17
N LEU A 341 11.71 -13.56 18.13
CA LEU A 341 10.58 -12.64 18.17
C LEU A 341 9.26 -13.31 17.78
N VAL A 342 9.32 -14.52 17.18
CA VAL A 342 8.13 -15.24 16.72
C VAL A 342 7.23 -15.62 17.89
N GLY A 343 6.02 -15.06 17.90
CA GLY A 343 5.01 -15.28 18.93
C GLY A 343 5.39 -14.75 20.31
N LYS A 344 6.30 -13.79 20.37
CA LYS A 344 6.68 -13.11 21.60
C LYS A 344 5.59 -12.13 22.01
N ASP A 345 5.22 -12.14 23.29
CA ASP A 345 4.30 -11.16 23.86
C ASP A 345 5.01 -9.82 24.11
N CYS A 346 4.26 -8.72 24.00
CA CYS A 346 4.80 -7.42 24.35
C CYS A 346 4.94 -7.29 25.87
N SER A 347 6.18 -7.12 26.31
CA SER A 347 6.51 -6.84 27.72
C SER A 347 7.43 -5.61 27.77
N GLY A 348 6.89 -4.45 28.10
CA GLY A 348 7.68 -3.23 28.27
C GLY A 348 7.65 -2.25 27.11
N ASP A 349 8.65 -1.35 27.06
CA ASP A 349 8.66 -0.18 26.19
C ASP A 349 9.20 -0.41 24.76
N ASP A 350 9.61 -1.65 24.42
CA ASP A 350 10.26 -1.97 23.13
C ASP A 350 9.29 -2.42 22.03
N CYS A 351 7.97 -2.36 22.29
CA CYS A 351 6.96 -2.79 21.35
C CYS A 351 6.24 -1.59 20.71
N ALA A 352 5.68 -1.84 19.52
CA ALA A 352 4.72 -0.96 18.86
C ALA A 352 3.53 -1.81 18.38
N GLU A 353 2.33 -1.25 18.38
CA GLU A 353 1.13 -1.91 17.84
C GLU A 353 1.01 -1.62 16.35
N MET A 354 1.04 -2.66 15.50
CA MET A 354 0.79 -2.52 14.07
C MET A 354 -0.70 -2.31 13.80
N GLY A 355 -1.03 -1.41 12.88
CA GLY A 355 -2.38 -1.13 12.44
C GLY A 355 -2.90 0.23 12.91
N ILE A 356 -4.21 0.32 13.21
CA ILE A 356 -4.87 1.60 13.46
C ILE A 356 -4.26 2.40 14.62
N ASN A 357 -3.75 1.74 15.63
CA ASN A 357 -3.19 2.38 16.82
C ASN A 357 -1.66 2.64 16.74
N ALA A 358 -1.02 2.47 15.58
CA ALA A 358 0.44 2.64 15.45
C ALA A 358 0.94 4.03 15.88
N ASP A 359 0.14 5.07 15.66
CA ASP A 359 0.40 6.46 16.04
C ASP A 359 0.32 6.75 17.54
N LYS A 360 -0.24 5.82 18.33
CA LYS A 360 -0.30 5.96 19.80
C LYS A 360 1.02 5.63 20.50
N TYR A 361 1.96 5.09 19.77
CA TYR A 361 3.27 4.69 20.29
C TYR A 361 4.32 5.65 19.70
N ASP A 362 5.03 6.37 20.57
CA ASP A 362 6.15 7.22 20.17
C ASP A 362 7.37 6.33 19.83
N ARG A 363 7.29 5.63 18.73
CA ARG A 363 8.28 4.67 18.25
C ARG A 363 8.58 4.89 16.77
N ASN A 364 9.85 4.90 16.44
CA ASN A 364 10.34 4.97 15.06
C ASN A 364 11.22 3.76 14.77
N GLY A 365 11.29 3.37 13.50
CA GLY A 365 12.17 2.30 13.00
C GLY A 365 11.41 1.07 12.55
N THR A 366 12.09 -0.07 12.57
CA THR A 366 11.62 -1.33 11.99
C THR A 366 11.20 -2.32 13.08
N PHE A 367 10.08 -2.99 12.85
CA PHE A 367 9.47 -3.92 13.82
C PHE A 367 9.05 -5.21 13.14
N PHE A 368 9.41 -6.35 13.74
CA PHE A 368 8.91 -7.67 13.36
C PHE A 368 7.57 -7.93 14.04
N VAL A 369 6.58 -8.37 13.26
CA VAL A 369 5.24 -8.73 13.77
C VAL A 369 4.93 -10.17 13.41
N SER A 370 4.57 -11.01 14.39
CA SER A 370 4.04 -12.34 14.11
C SER A 370 2.56 -12.28 13.77
N THR A 371 2.15 -12.92 12.69
CA THR A 371 0.74 -13.10 12.33
C THR A 371 0.42 -14.54 11.97
N GLY A 372 -0.79 -15.00 12.30
CA GLY A 372 -1.25 -16.35 11.97
C GLY A 372 -1.79 -16.48 10.54
N ASN A 373 -2.14 -17.71 10.15
CA ASN A 373 -2.67 -18.01 8.82
C ASN A 373 -4.18 -17.75 8.66
N ASN A 374 -4.93 -17.69 9.77
CA ASN A 374 -6.38 -17.50 9.81
C ASN A 374 -6.78 -16.34 10.72
N ILE A 375 -7.98 -15.82 10.50
CA ILE A 375 -8.62 -14.82 11.37
C ILE A 375 -8.96 -15.48 12.73
N PRO A 376 -8.60 -14.84 13.86
CA PRO A 376 -7.89 -13.57 13.96
C PRO A 376 -6.38 -13.73 13.73
N TYR A 377 -5.83 -13.00 12.76
CA TYR A 377 -4.42 -13.08 12.37
C TYR A 377 -3.46 -12.60 13.48
N CYS A 378 -3.92 -11.78 14.41
CA CYS A 378 -3.13 -11.37 15.58
C CYS A 378 -2.90 -12.51 16.59
N VAL A 379 -3.58 -13.65 16.44
CA VAL A 379 -3.37 -14.86 17.24
C VAL A 379 -2.52 -15.84 16.45
N VAL A 380 -1.35 -16.20 16.98
CA VAL A 380 -0.38 -17.07 16.31
C VAL A 380 -0.33 -18.43 17.01
N PRO A 381 -1.04 -19.46 16.50
CA PRO A 381 -0.99 -20.81 17.03
C PRO A 381 0.41 -21.43 16.96
N ALA A 382 0.67 -22.46 17.74
CA ALA A 382 1.99 -23.14 17.78
C ALA A 382 2.38 -23.73 16.39
N SER A 383 1.42 -24.22 15.62
CA SER A 383 1.63 -24.68 14.23
C SER A 383 2.19 -23.55 13.36
N ASP A 384 1.53 -22.39 13.38
CA ASP A 384 1.88 -21.25 12.55
C ASP A 384 3.24 -20.66 12.94
N ARG A 385 3.61 -20.74 14.26
CA ARG A 385 4.95 -20.34 14.72
C ARG A 385 6.05 -21.21 14.11
N LEU A 386 5.81 -22.51 13.97
CA LEU A 386 6.75 -23.43 13.33
C LEU A 386 6.91 -23.11 11.85
N ASP A 387 5.80 -22.86 11.16
CA ASP A 387 5.80 -22.49 9.73
C ASP A 387 6.56 -21.17 9.50
N ILE A 388 6.36 -20.16 10.37
CA ILE A 388 7.09 -18.89 10.31
C ILE A 388 8.60 -19.11 10.52
N LEU A 389 8.98 -19.94 11.49
CA LEU A 389 10.39 -20.24 11.77
C LEU A 389 11.06 -20.96 10.61
N ASP A 390 10.35 -21.90 9.96
CA ASP A 390 10.87 -22.61 8.79
C ASP A 390 11.01 -21.67 7.58
N GLN A 391 10.06 -20.74 7.40
CA GLN A 391 10.15 -19.72 6.36
C GLN A 391 11.35 -18.78 6.58
N LEU A 392 11.56 -18.30 7.81
CA LEU A 392 12.70 -17.43 8.14
C LEU A 392 14.05 -18.11 7.87
N ARG A 393 14.16 -19.43 8.11
CA ARG A 393 15.38 -20.21 7.76
C ARG A 393 15.58 -20.28 6.23
N MET A 394 14.50 -20.40 5.46
CA MET A 394 14.60 -20.38 3.99
C MET A 394 15.05 -19.01 3.48
N ASP A 395 14.48 -17.93 4.01
CA ASP A 395 14.84 -16.57 3.67
C ASP A 395 16.30 -16.24 4.01
N GLU A 396 16.81 -16.76 5.13
CA GLU A 396 18.22 -16.66 5.52
C GLU A 396 19.13 -17.35 4.49
N LYS A 397 18.78 -18.57 4.08
CA LYS A 397 19.54 -19.32 3.09
C LYS A 397 19.56 -18.62 1.74
N GLU A 398 18.40 -18.12 1.25
CA GLU A 398 18.30 -17.34 0.01
C GLU A 398 19.16 -16.05 0.07
N THR A 399 19.23 -15.41 1.22
CA THR A 399 20.04 -14.20 1.42
C THR A 399 21.54 -14.50 1.38
N LEU A 400 21.97 -15.62 1.96
CA LEU A 400 23.36 -16.07 1.95
C LEU A 400 23.83 -16.54 0.56
N GLU A 401 22.94 -17.13 -0.25
CA GLU A 401 23.26 -17.56 -1.61
C GLU A 401 23.32 -16.36 -2.59
N ALA A 402 22.71 -15.22 -2.25
CA ALA A 402 22.68 -14.02 -3.07
C ALA A 402 23.81 -13.02 -2.76
N SER A 403 24.54 -13.20 -1.64
CA SER A 403 25.68 -12.37 -1.20
C SER A 403 27.01 -12.92 -1.72
#